data_82d3c5a3bcc6ac839bba259abf9b6867
#
_entry.id   82d3c5a3bcc6ac839bba259abf9b6867
#
_cell.length_a   1.000
_cell.length_b   1.000
_cell.length_c   1.000
_cell.angle_alpha   90.00
_cell.angle_beta   90.00
_cell.angle_gamma   90.00
#
_symmetry.space_group_name_H-M   'P 1'
#
loop_
_entity.id
_entity.type
_entity.pdbx_description
1 polymer ?
#
loop_
_entity_poly.entity_id
_entity_poly.type
_entity_poly.pdbx_seq_one_letter_code
_entity_poly.pdbx_strand_id
1 'polypeptide(L)'
;MNKVFLSGFAIKDFELRQVNGNNGTFNTVKGSINVRRERAKKDPNTGFYPSDLIDLEASGGTADILAGVQKGDKVTIVGSYRIDPYTGRDNQQHFAHKVRVEMVDNVQKATPKQQNQQPVNNQNVGNMAPTPAPQQTAPQAAFNTPAGMPAGQGMPSPQQTAPQQT
;
A
#
# COMPACT_ATOMS: atom_id res chain seq x y z
N MET A 1 -26.91 18.67 -13.15
CA MET A 1 -25.45 18.44 -13.31
C MET A 1 -24.99 17.65 -12.11
N ASN A 2 -24.28 16.50 -12.30
CA ASN A 2 -23.80 15.65 -11.21
C ASN A 2 -22.27 15.79 -11.13
N LYS A 3 -21.79 16.72 -10.30
CA LYS A 3 -20.37 16.98 -10.09
C LYS A 3 -20.06 17.02 -8.60
N VAL A 4 -18.97 16.36 -8.22
CA VAL A 4 -18.43 16.35 -6.86
C VAL A 4 -16.98 16.79 -6.90
N PHE A 5 -16.57 17.56 -5.90
CA PHE A 5 -15.19 17.96 -5.64
C PHE A 5 -14.78 17.37 -4.29
N LEU A 6 -13.75 16.53 -4.28
CA LEU A 6 -13.33 15.79 -3.09
C LEU A 6 -11.84 15.93 -2.87
N SER A 7 -11.46 16.04 -1.60
CA SER A 7 -10.06 15.98 -1.16
C SER A 7 -9.95 15.02 0.02
N GLY A 8 -9.11 14.01 -0.09
CA GLY A 8 -8.97 12.97 0.92
C GLY A 8 -7.64 12.24 0.85
N PHE A 9 -7.41 11.33 1.80
CA PHE A 9 -6.20 10.53 1.87
C PHE A 9 -6.44 9.12 1.35
N ALA A 10 -5.57 8.63 0.48
CA ALA A 10 -5.62 7.26 -0.01
C ALA A 10 -5.41 6.28 1.14
N ILE A 11 -6.32 5.31 1.31
CA ILE A 11 -6.25 4.31 2.38
C ILE A 11 -5.37 3.11 2.02
N LYS A 12 -5.14 2.89 0.74
CA LYS A 12 -4.28 1.88 0.14
C LYS A 12 -3.73 2.40 -1.19
N ASP A 13 -2.75 1.71 -1.75
CA ASP A 13 -2.26 1.97 -3.09
C ASP A 13 -3.38 1.78 -4.10
N PHE A 14 -3.41 2.62 -5.14
CA PHE A 14 -4.44 2.51 -6.17
C PHE A 14 -4.10 1.39 -7.15
N GLU A 15 -5.12 0.59 -7.48
CA GLU A 15 -4.98 -0.58 -8.34
C GLU A 15 -5.17 -0.21 -9.81
N LEU A 16 -4.07 -0.22 -10.58
CA LEU A 16 -4.12 -0.08 -12.03
C LEU A 16 -4.48 -1.41 -12.68
N ARG A 17 -5.44 -1.39 -13.58
CA ARG A 17 -5.86 -2.53 -14.40
C ARG A 17 -6.01 -2.11 -15.84
N GLN A 18 -5.61 -3.00 -16.74
CA GLN A 18 -5.83 -2.85 -18.16
C GLN A 18 -7.12 -3.58 -18.57
N VAL A 19 -7.97 -2.92 -19.30
CA VAL A 19 -9.27 -3.46 -19.74
C VAL A 19 -9.35 -3.37 -21.24
N ASN A 20 -9.79 -4.47 -21.88
CA ASN A 20 -10.08 -4.51 -23.31
C ASN A 20 -11.50 -4.01 -23.57
N GLY A 21 -11.62 -2.91 -24.26
CA GLY A 21 -12.89 -2.35 -24.71
C GLY A 21 -13.10 -2.56 -26.24
N ASN A 22 -14.26 -2.16 -26.73
CA ASN A 22 -14.58 -2.28 -28.16
C ASN A 22 -13.63 -1.47 -29.06
N ASN A 23 -13.03 -0.42 -28.55
CA ASN A 23 -12.12 0.50 -29.29
C ASN A 23 -10.64 0.32 -28.92
N GLY A 24 -10.27 -0.83 -28.32
CA GLY A 24 -8.90 -1.10 -27.89
C GLY A 24 -8.75 -1.21 -26.39
N THR A 25 -7.50 -1.37 -25.97
CA THR A 25 -7.14 -1.53 -24.56
C THR A 25 -6.94 -0.17 -23.91
N PHE A 26 -7.49 0.02 -22.72
CA PHE A 26 -7.30 1.24 -21.94
C PHE A 26 -7.08 0.92 -20.44
N ASN A 27 -6.42 1.85 -19.77
CA ASN A 27 -6.14 1.74 -18.34
C ASN A 27 -7.34 2.16 -17.50
N THR A 28 -7.60 1.43 -16.43
CA THR A 28 -8.54 1.79 -15.37
C THR A 28 -7.84 1.74 -14.04
N VAL A 29 -8.21 2.63 -13.12
CA VAL A 29 -7.73 2.65 -11.76
C VAL A 29 -8.90 2.61 -10.80
N LYS A 30 -8.76 1.80 -9.75
CA LYS A 30 -9.67 1.77 -8.61
C LYS A 30 -8.89 2.06 -7.34
N GLY A 31 -9.47 2.89 -6.49
CA GLY A 31 -8.91 3.24 -5.20
C GLY A 31 -9.97 3.77 -4.27
N SER A 32 -9.63 4.00 -3.02
CA SER A 32 -10.54 4.57 -2.03
C SER A 32 -9.81 5.64 -1.24
N ILE A 33 -10.49 6.74 -1.00
CA ILE A 33 -9.99 7.85 -0.19
C ILE A 33 -10.82 8.05 1.06
N ASN A 34 -10.17 8.49 2.11
CA ASN A 34 -10.80 8.89 3.36
C ASN A 34 -10.97 10.40 3.37
N VAL A 35 -12.22 10.85 3.30
CA VAL A 35 -12.60 12.27 3.26
C VAL A 35 -13.07 12.68 4.65
N ARG A 36 -12.36 13.62 5.29
CA ARG A 36 -12.74 14.14 6.60
C ARG A 36 -14.06 14.89 6.51
N ARG A 37 -14.98 14.62 7.44
CA ARG A 37 -16.23 15.38 7.56
C ARG A 37 -15.93 16.79 8.03
N GLU A 38 -16.50 17.76 7.34
CA GLU A 38 -16.40 19.17 7.74
C GLU A 38 -17.07 19.40 9.11
N ARG A 39 -16.50 20.34 9.88
CA ARG A 39 -17.02 20.75 11.19
C ARG A 39 -17.15 19.60 12.22
N ALA A 40 -16.70 18.40 11.90
CA ALA A 40 -16.70 17.30 12.85
C ALA A 40 -15.67 17.56 13.95
N LYS A 41 -16.04 17.25 15.20
CA LYS A 41 -15.13 17.25 16.34
C LYS A 41 -14.34 15.93 16.35
N LYS A 42 -13.14 15.97 16.92
CA LYS A 42 -12.39 14.74 17.18
C LYS A 42 -13.20 13.84 18.11
N ASP A 43 -13.21 12.56 17.82
CA ASP A 43 -13.71 11.55 18.75
C ASP A 43 -12.78 11.51 19.97
N PRO A 44 -13.32 11.73 21.20
CA PRO A 44 -12.50 11.76 22.40
C PRO A 44 -11.84 10.42 22.74
N ASN A 45 -12.42 9.31 22.28
CA ASN A 45 -11.89 7.97 22.54
C ASN A 45 -10.77 7.56 21.59
N THR A 46 -10.93 7.90 20.32
CA THR A 46 -9.97 7.50 19.27
C THR A 46 -8.98 8.60 18.89
N GLY A 47 -9.32 9.86 19.21
CA GLY A 47 -8.51 11.04 18.84
C GLY A 47 -8.53 11.37 17.34
N PHE A 48 -9.34 10.65 16.54
CA PHE A 48 -9.47 10.86 15.10
C PHE A 48 -10.70 11.69 14.75
N TYR A 49 -10.66 12.36 13.62
CA TYR A 49 -11.84 13.01 13.06
C TYR A 49 -12.69 12.00 12.31
N PRO A 50 -14.03 12.06 12.44
CA PRO A 50 -14.92 11.29 11.60
C PRO A 50 -14.67 11.57 10.12
N SER A 51 -14.68 10.52 9.32
CA SER A 51 -14.39 10.58 7.90
C SER A 51 -15.25 9.58 7.14
N ASP A 52 -15.47 9.85 5.87
CA ASP A 52 -16.22 8.99 4.96
C ASP A 52 -15.25 8.32 3.99
N LEU A 53 -15.45 7.02 3.81
CA LEU A 53 -14.72 6.25 2.81
C LEU A 53 -15.42 6.38 1.47
N ILE A 54 -14.72 6.89 0.47
CA ILE A 54 -15.24 7.12 -0.87
C ILE A 54 -14.44 6.30 -1.87
N ASP A 55 -15.14 5.46 -2.62
CA ASP A 55 -14.53 4.68 -3.70
C ASP A 55 -14.41 5.51 -4.96
N LEU A 56 -13.24 5.45 -5.58
CA LEU A 56 -12.89 6.16 -6.80
C LEU A 56 -12.66 5.19 -7.95
N GLU A 57 -13.13 5.56 -9.13
CA GLU A 57 -12.84 4.86 -10.37
C GLU A 57 -12.43 5.88 -11.44
N ALA A 58 -11.34 5.61 -12.14
CA ALA A 58 -10.87 6.43 -13.25
C ALA A 58 -10.53 5.57 -14.46
N SER A 59 -10.54 6.16 -15.66
CA SER A 59 -10.18 5.48 -16.90
C SER A 59 -9.38 6.40 -17.84
N GLY A 60 -8.59 5.80 -18.74
CA GLY A 60 -7.76 6.51 -19.69
C GLY A 60 -6.67 7.36 -19.00
N GLY A 61 -6.38 8.54 -19.53
CA GLY A 61 -5.32 9.42 -19.01
C GLY A 61 -5.47 9.80 -17.53
N THR A 62 -6.70 9.90 -17.02
CA THR A 62 -6.95 10.14 -15.60
C THR A 62 -6.52 8.94 -14.73
N ALA A 63 -6.68 7.72 -15.25
CA ALA A 63 -6.21 6.52 -14.59
C ALA A 63 -4.68 6.48 -14.52
N ASP A 64 -3.99 6.93 -15.56
CA ASP A 64 -2.52 6.97 -15.60
C ASP A 64 -1.95 7.92 -14.54
N ILE A 65 -2.60 9.07 -14.32
CA ILE A 65 -2.22 10.01 -13.25
C ILE A 65 -2.42 9.38 -11.86
N LEU A 66 -3.53 8.67 -11.66
CA LEU A 66 -3.86 8.06 -10.38
C LEU A 66 -3.12 6.76 -10.09
N ALA A 67 -2.55 6.10 -11.10
CA ALA A 67 -1.81 4.84 -10.96
C ALA A 67 -0.61 4.93 -9.99
N GLY A 68 -0.04 6.12 -9.85
CA GLY A 68 1.08 6.37 -8.92
C GLY A 68 0.67 6.73 -7.49
N VAL A 69 -0.62 6.74 -7.17
CA VAL A 69 -1.11 7.08 -5.83
C VAL A 69 -0.89 5.93 -4.88
N GLN A 70 -0.21 6.22 -3.76
CA GLN A 70 0.10 5.26 -2.71
C GLN A 70 -0.69 5.57 -1.43
N LYS A 71 -0.75 4.60 -0.54
CA LYS A 71 -1.36 4.76 0.78
C LYS A 71 -0.78 5.96 1.52
N GLY A 72 -1.68 6.83 1.99
CA GLY A 72 -1.33 8.05 2.72
C GLY A 72 -1.16 9.28 1.84
N ASP A 73 -1.09 9.15 0.52
CA ASP A 73 -1.10 10.31 -0.38
C ASP A 73 -2.44 11.06 -0.26
N LYS A 74 -2.37 12.38 -0.33
CA LYS A 74 -3.56 13.21 -0.38
C LYS A 74 -3.93 13.48 -1.83
N VAL A 75 -5.17 13.18 -2.21
CA VAL A 75 -5.68 13.32 -3.56
C VAL A 75 -6.84 14.30 -3.58
N THR A 76 -6.82 15.24 -4.53
CA THR A 76 -7.91 16.17 -4.80
C THR A 76 -8.43 15.93 -6.22
N ILE A 77 -9.72 15.66 -6.34
CA ILE A 77 -10.35 15.27 -7.61
C ILE A 77 -11.67 15.99 -7.86
N VAL A 78 -12.01 16.06 -9.14
CA VAL A 78 -13.35 16.38 -9.62
C VAL A 78 -13.90 15.16 -10.35
N GLY A 79 -15.14 14.82 -10.08
CA GLY A 79 -15.79 13.69 -10.73
C GLY A 79 -17.30 13.74 -10.66
N SER A 80 -17.94 12.64 -11.04
CA SER A 80 -19.38 12.43 -10.93
C SER A 80 -19.68 11.25 -10.02
N TYR A 81 -20.65 11.45 -9.14
CA TYR A 81 -21.14 10.38 -8.26
C TYR A 81 -21.97 9.37 -9.04
N ARG A 82 -21.74 8.10 -8.80
CA ARG A 82 -22.39 6.97 -9.46
C ARG A 82 -22.89 5.96 -8.45
N ILE A 83 -24.03 5.36 -8.79
CA ILE A 83 -24.60 4.22 -8.06
C ILE A 83 -24.76 3.10 -9.07
N ASP A 84 -24.00 2.04 -8.93
CA ASP A 84 -24.04 0.89 -9.82
C ASP A 84 -24.68 -0.31 -9.09
N PRO A 85 -25.76 -0.90 -9.61
CA PRO A 85 -26.32 -2.12 -9.03
C PRO A 85 -25.38 -3.31 -9.32
N TYR A 86 -25.24 -4.20 -8.35
CA TYR A 86 -24.55 -5.48 -8.53
C TYR A 86 -25.23 -6.58 -7.73
N THR A 87 -25.08 -7.83 -8.17
CA THR A 87 -25.60 -8.98 -7.43
C THR A 87 -24.51 -9.49 -6.47
N GLY A 88 -24.83 -9.51 -5.18
CA GLY A 88 -23.96 -10.03 -4.14
C GLY A 88 -23.84 -11.55 -4.16
N ARG A 89 -22.95 -12.09 -3.30
CA ARG A 89 -22.83 -13.56 -3.12
C ARG A 89 -24.07 -14.20 -2.48
N ASP A 90 -24.87 -13.39 -1.81
CA ASP A 90 -26.17 -13.72 -1.22
C ASP A 90 -27.31 -13.77 -2.26
N ASN A 91 -26.96 -13.60 -3.54
CA ASN A 91 -27.90 -13.50 -4.69
C ASN A 91 -28.90 -12.33 -4.57
N GLN A 92 -28.59 -11.33 -3.73
CA GLN A 92 -29.37 -10.11 -3.59
C GLN A 92 -28.76 -8.96 -4.38
N GLN A 93 -29.63 -8.01 -4.77
CA GLN A 93 -29.19 -6.79 -5.44
C GLN A 93 -28.66 -5.78 -4.41
N HIS A 94 -27.41 -5.37 -4.58
CA HIS A 94 -26.75 -4.34 -3.82
C HIS A 94 -26.39 -3.14 -4.71
N PHE A 95 -26.03 -2.02 -4.08
CA PHE A 95 -25.66 -0.80 -4.79
C PHE A 95 -24.24 -0.37 -4.38
N ALA A 96 -23.35 -0.30 -5.36
CA ALA A 96 -22.00 0.24 -5.16
C ALA A 96 -22.02 1.77 -5.39
N HIS A 97 -21.62 2.49 -4.37
CA HIS A 97 -21.52 3.94 -4.38
C HIS A 97 -20.08 4.33 -4.69
N LYS A 98 -19.84 5.03 -5.81
CA LYS A 98 -18.51 5.41 -6.24
C LYS A 98 -18.48 6.77 -6.93
N VAL A 99 -17.30 7.37 -6.99
CA VAL A 99 -17.07 8.57 -7.79
C VAL A 99 -16.23 8.22 -9.00
N ARG A 100 -16.79 8.47 -10.18
CA ARG A 100 -16.02 8.41 -11.42
C ARG A 100 -15.23 9.70 -11.57
N VAL A 101 -13.91 9.58 -11.46
CA VAL A 101 -12.99 10.70 -11.54
C VAL A 101 -12.89 11.18 -12.98
N GLU A 102 -13.08 12.46 -13.20
CA GLU A 102 -12.97 13.11 -14.50
C GLU A 102 -11.71 13.96 -14.61
N MET A 103 -11.29 14.54 -13.49
CA MET A 103 -10.07 15.34 -13.41
C MET A 103 -9.39 15.12 -12.07
N VAL A 104 -8.08 15.06 -12.10
CA VAL A 104 -7.21 15.09 -10.91
C VAL A 104 -6.65 16.51 -10.81
N ASP A 105 -7.00 17.19 -9.72
CA ASP A 105 -6.52 18.54 -9.46
C ASP A 105 -5.14 18.50 -8.82
N ASN A 106 -4.95 17.66 -7.80
CA ASN A 106 -3.69 17.58 -7.08
C ASN A 106 -3.45 16.20 -6.46
N VAL A 107 -2.19 15.77 -6.47
CA VAL A 107 -1.71 14.60 -5.71
C VAL A 107 -0.51 15.02 -4.87
N GLN A 108 -0.68 15.07 -3.55
CA GLN A 108 0.39 15.36 -2.60
C GLN A 108 0.88 14.03 -2.01
N LYS A 109 2.16 13.73 -2.22
CA LYS A 109 2.79 12.53 -1.67
C LYS A 109 2.86 12.60 -0.15
N ALA A 110 2.61 11.46 0.50
CA ALA A 110 2.78 11.34 1.94
C ALA A 110 4.24 11.65 2.32
N THR A 111 4.43 12.61 3.22
CA THR A 111 5.76 12.85 3.79
C THR A 111 6.09 11.68 4.72
N PRO A 112 7.24 10.99 4.56
CA PRO A 112 7.66 9.99 5.53
C PRO A 112 7.65 10.63 6.92
N LYS A 113 6.93 10.03 7.87
CA LYS A 113 7.03 10.45 9.26
C LYS A 113 8.49 10.22 9.65
N GLN A 114 9.26 11.30 9.81
CA GLN A 114 10.55 11.23 10.51
C GLN A 114 10.21 10.62 11.87
N GLN A 115 10.66 9.39 12.09
CA GLN A 115 10.72 8.85 13.44
C GLN A 115 11.52 9.88 14.24
N ASN A 116 10.87 10.49 15.23
CA ASN A 116 11.53 11.30 16.24
C ASN A 116 12.69 10.46 16.78
N GLN A 117 13.89 10.70 16.25
CA GLN A 117 15.08 10.35 16.97
C GLN A 117 15.02 11.21 18.23
N GLN A 118 14.71 10.58 19.35
CA GLN A 118 14.90 11.20 20.66
C GLN A 118 16.30 11.78 20.67
N PRO A 119 16.47 13.05 21.04
CA PRO A 119 17.80 13.58 21.24
C PRO A 119 18.46 12.75 22.33
N VAL A 120 19.48 11.99 21.94
CA VAL A 120 20.36 11.32 22.90
C VAL A 120 21.03 12.45 23.66
N ASN A 121 20.54 12.71 24.87
CA ASN A 121 21.11 13.68 25.79
C ASN A 121 22.46 13.11 26.25
N ASN A 122 23.52 13.40 25.50
CA ASN A 122 24.87 13.02 25.81
C ASN A 122 25.48 14.11 26.75
N GLN A 123 24.94 14.19 27.97
CA GLN A 123 25.61 14.87 29.06
C GLN A 123 26.34 13.84 29.90
N ASN A 124 27.54 13.48 29.50
CA ASN A 124 28.58 13.07 30.42
C ASN A 124 29.95 13.21 29.75
N VAL A 125 30.48 14.44 29.74
CA VAL A 125 31.88 14.69 29.45
C VAL A 125 32.59 14.72 30.83
N GLY A 126 32.81 13.53 31.36
CA GLY A 126 33.72 13.28 32.47
C GLY A 126 35.10 12.93 31.94
N ASN A 127 36.03 13.81 32.21
CA ASN A 127 37.46 13.73 32.07
C ASN A 127 38.02 12.30 32.29
N MET A 128 38.60 11.65 31.25
CA MET A 128 39.50 10.50 31.42
C MET A 128 40.65 10.57 30.43
N ALA A 129 41.84 10.43 30.97
CA ALA A 129 43.16 10.48 30.36
C ALA A 129 43.37 9.47 29.21
N PRO A 130 44.31 9.68 28.30
CA PRO A 130 44.55 8.81 27.15
C PRO A 130 45.24 7.50 27.57
N THR A 131 44.63 6.38 27.25
CA THR A 131 45.20 5.05 27.35
C THR A 131 45.78 4.61 26.00
N PRO A 132 46.98 3.98 25.96
CA PRO A 132 47.71 3.68 24.73
C PRO A 132 47.09 2.53 23.94
N ALA A 133 47.27 2.57 22.63
CA ALA A 133 46.75 1.65 21.62
C ALA A 133 47.22 0.20 21.83
N PRO A 134 46.37 -0.79 21.60
CA PRO A 134 46.77 -2.18 21.47
C PRO A 134 47.20 -2.49 20.03
N GLN A 135 48.33 -3.17 19.92
CA GLN A 135 48.98 -3.70 18.71
C GLN A 135 48.06 -4.72 18.00
N GLN A 136 48.07 -4.64 16.68
CA GLN A 136 47.52 -5.62 15.78
C GLN A 136 48.29 -6.95 15.85
N THR A 137 47.62 -8.02 16.15
CA THR A 137 48.07 -9.39 15.84
C THR A 137 47.13 -10.01 14.83
N ALA A 138 47.69 -10.40 13.69
CA ALA A 138 47.01 -11.12 12.64
C ALA A 138 46.69 -12.55 13.08
N PRO A 139 45.52 -13.11 12.74
CA PRO A 139 45.30 -14.55 12.87
C PRO A 139 45.71 -15.30 11.61
N GLN A 140 46.60 -16.27 11.81
CA GLN A 140 46.99 -17.32 10.89
C GLN A 140 45.83 -18.21 10.46
N ALA A 141 45.89 -18.64 9.21
CA ALA A 141 45.06 -19.64 8.63
C ALA A 141 45.26 -21.03 9.27
N ALA A 142 44.19 -21.75 9.49
CA ALA A 142 44.25 -23.21 9.67
C ALA A 142 43.12 -23.84 8.87
N PHE A 143 43.53 -24.55 7.83
CA PHE A 143 42.77 -25.57 7.10
C PHE A 143 42.41 -26.72 8.02
N ASN A 144 41.19 -27.22 7.99
CA ASN A 144 40.90 -28.63 8.23
C ASN A 144 39.57 -29.02 7.59
N THR A 145 39.65 -29.82 6.52
CA THR A 145 38.63 -30.73 6.06
C THR A 145 38.84 -32.08 6.80
N PRO A 146 37.78 -32.85 7.14
CA PRO A 146 37.57 -34.11 6.43
C PRO A 146 36.10 -34.47 6.15
N ALA A 147 35.92 -34.98 4.98
CA ALA A 147 35.20 -36.15 4.47
C ALA A 147 34.14 -36.85 5.34
N GLY A 148 33.00 -37.16 4.70
CA GLY A 148 32.07 -38.19 5.14
C GLY A 148 30.67 -38.01 4.56
N MET A 149 30.41 -38.50 3.33
CA MET A 149 29.08 -38.88 2.87
C MET A 149 28.63 -40.20 3.56
N PRO A 150 27.32 -40.42 3.69
CA PRO A 150 26.69 -41.38 2.80
C PRO A 150 25.33 -41.01 2.25
N ALA A 151 25.07 -41.54 1.06
CA ALA A 151 23.86 -41.54 0.30
C ALA A 151 22.72 -42.32 0.95
N GLY A 152 21.48 -41.93 0.64
CA GLY A 152 20.36 -42.85 0.85
C GLY A 152 18.96 -42.22 0.79
N GLN A 153 18.25 -42.51 -0.32
CA GLN A 153 16.81 -42.78 -0.43
C GLN A 153 15.85 -41.59 -0.48
N GLY A 154 15.26 -41.22 -1.65
CA GLY A 154 14.02 -41.84 -2.10
C GLY A 154 12.82 -40.99 -1.73
N MET A 155 12.46 -39.95 -2.56
CA MET A 155 11.15 -39.29 -2.50
C MET A 155 10.16 -40.03 -3.41
N PRO A 156 8.93 -40.30 -2.95
CA PRO A 156 7.83 -40.66 -3.84
C PRO A 156 7.09 -39.39 -4.32
N SER A 157 6.83 -39.34 -5.62
CA SER A 157 6.01 -38.36 -6.30
C SER A 157 4.54 -38.46 -5.89
N PRO A 158 3.77 -37.33 -5.80
CA PRO A 158 2.33 -37.40 -5.65
C PRO A 158 1.66 -37.63 -7.01
N GLN A 159 0.80 -38.66 -7.06
CA GLN A 159 -0.12 -38.95 -8.17
C GLN A 159 -1.17 -37.87 -8.34
N GLN A 160 -1.31 -37.41 -9.57
CA GLN A 160 -2.48 -36.65 -10.05
C GLN A 160 -3.68 -37.59 -10.20
N THR A 161 -4.77 -37.26 -9.53
CA THR A 161 -6.09 -37.84 -9.78
C THR A 161 -6.89 -36.90 -10.66
N ALA A 162 -7.27 -37.37 -11.84
CA ALA A 162 -8.18 -36.69 -12.76
C ALA A 162 -9.64 -36.81 -12.28
N PRO A 163 -10.52 -35.81 -12.51
CA PRO A 163 -11.95 -35.93 -12.23
C PRO A 163 -12.66 -36.65 -13.37
N GLN A 164 -13.48 -37.65 -13.02
CA GLN A 164 -14.45 -38.30 -13.91
C GLN A 164 -15.67 -37.41 -14.07
N GLN A 165 -16.11 -37.32 -15.34
CA GLN A 165 -17.43 -36.81 -15.74
C GLN A 165 -18.50 -37.85 -15.49
N THR A 166 -19.60 -37.42 -14.95
CA THR A 166 -20.95 -37.96 -15.20
C THR A 166 -21.95 -36.81 -15.14
#